data_90b090b168bab010dbfbcf78b0b3ceac
#
_entry.id   90b090b168bab010dbfbcf78b0b3ceac
#
_cell.length_a   1.000
_cell.length_b   1.000
_cell.length_c   1.000
_cell.angle_alpha   90.00
_cell.angle_beta   90.00
_cell.angle_gamma   90.00
#
_symmetry.space_group_name_H-M   'P 1'
#
loop_
_entity.id
_entity.type
_entity.pdbx_description
1 polymer ?
#
loop_
_entity_poly.entity_id
_entity_poly.type
_entity_poly.pdbx_seq_one_letter_code
_entity_poly.pdbx_strand_id
1 'polypeptide(L)'
;MSDSAISSRLSPRARWPIFIGMCLVAATIIYPLFFVVATSLRSNVDYKRDPFGIPAEWTIDNYLKLWNEYGVGRAFMNSLFVSTISITLILFFATLAGYALAKLPVFGAKFFTTTFVSVMLMPGPVLIIPIYLVLARLGMVGDYSGLIL
;
A
#
# COMPACT_ATOMS: atom_id res chain seq x y z
N MET A 1 -12.68 -10.76 -25.80
CA MET A 1 -11.78 -11.78 -26.40
C MET A 1 -11.35 -12.65 -25.24
N SER A 2 -11.80 -13.89 -25.22
CA SER A 2 -11.89 -14.75 -24.04
C SER A 2 -10.57 -15.40 -23.64
N ASP A 3 -10.32 -15.49 -22.34
CA ASP A 3 -9.20 -16.20 -21.67
C ASP A 3 -9.02 -17.67 -22.13
N SER A 4 -10.03 -18.24 -22.78
CA SER A 4 -9.99 -19.59 -23.36
C SER A 4 -9.01 -19.76 -24.53
N ALA A 5 -8.57 -18.68 -25.17
CA ALA A 5 -7.69 -18.76 -26.35
C ALA A 5 -6.21 -18.96 -25.99
N ILE A 6 -5.78 -18.61 -24.77
CA ILE A 6 -4.38 -18.78 -24.33
C ILE A 6 -4.15 -20.20 -23.78
N SER A 7 -5.15 -20.77 -23.12
CA SER A 7 -5.04 -22.11 -22.52
C SER A 7 -4.99 -23.25 -23.54
N SER A 8 -5.45 -23.03 -24.79
CA SER A 8 -5.48 -24.04 -25.83
C SER A 8 -4.16 -24.27 -26.56
N ARG A 9 -3.15 -23.41 -26.38
CA ARG A 9 -1.87 -23.49 -27.12
C ARG A 9 -0.76 -24.26 -26.42
N LEU A 10 -0.90 -24.53 -25.12
CA LEU A 10 0.12 -25.28 -24.38
C LEU A 10 -0.21 -26.76 -24.35
N SER A 11 0.74 -27.60 -24.80
CA SER A 11 0.60 -29.04 -24.66
C SER A 11 0.44 -29.41 -23.18
N PRO A 12 -0.34 -30.47 -22.84
CA PRO A 12 -0.50 -30.89 -21.44
C PRO A 12 0.83 -31.11 -20.71
N ARG A 13 1.86 -31.54 -21.42
CA ARG A 13 3.21 -31.75 -20.87
C ARG A 13 3.93 -30.43 -20.50
N ALA A 14 3.63 -29.33 -21.19
CA ALA A 14 4.22 -28.01 -20.90
C ALA A 14 3.54 -27.28 -19.72
N ARG A 15 2.34 -27.69 -19.32
CA ARG A 15 1.60 -27.07 -18.21
C ARG A 15 2.20 -27.39 -16.84
N TRP A 16 2.70 -28.61 -16.66
CA TRP A 16 3.26 -29.05 -15.38
C TRP A 16 4.50 -28.26 -14.95
N PRO A 17 5.53 -28.07 -15.80
CA PRO A 17 6.71 -27.30 -15.40
C PRO A 17 6.36 -25.82 -15.14
N ILE A 18 5.42 -25.25 -15.90
CA ILE A 18 4.94 -23.87 -15.66
C ILE A 18 4.23 -23.80 -14.30
N PHE A 19 3.35 -24.76 -14.00
CA PHE A 19 2.64 -24.82 -12.73
C PHE A 19 3.60 -24.95 -11.55
N ILE A 20 4.59 -25.85 -11.63
CA ILE A 20 5.63 -26.01 -10.61
C ILE A 20 6.42 -24.72 -10.44
N GLY A 21 6.83 -24.07 -11.52
CA GLY A 21 7.51 -22.78 -11.47
C GLY A 21 6.68 -21.71 -10.77
N MET A 22 5.39 -21.62 -11.07
CA MET A 22 4.47 -20.70 -10.39
C MET A 22 4.31 -21.00 -8.90
N CYS A 23 4.23 -22.30 -8.53
CA CYS A 23 4.18 -22.71 -7.13
C CYS A 23 5.46 -22.33 -6.37
N LEU A 24 6.64 -22.49 -6.98
CA LEU A 24 7.91 -22.08 -6.38
C LEU A 24 7.98 -20.58 -6.16
N VAL A 25 7.56 -19.79 -7.16
CA VAL A 25 7.48 -18.32 -7.02
C VAL A 25 6.48 -17.94 -5.93
N ALA A 26 5.30 -18.56 -5.91
CA ALA A 26 4.30 -18.31 -4.87
C ALA A 26 4.84 -18.66 -3.47
N ALA A 27 5.52 -19.80 -3.32
CA ALA A 27 6.14 -20.20 -2.06
C ALA A 27 7.20 -19.19 -1.59
N THR A 28 8.02 -18.66 -2.50
CA THR A 28 9.03 -17.63 -2.19
C THR A 28 8.39 -16.35 -1.69
N ILE A 29 7.21 -15.98 -2.20
CA ILE A 29 6.47 -14.78 -1.77
C ILE A 29 5.75 -15.03 -0.44
N ILE A 30 5.16 -16.21 -0.25
CA ILE A 30 4.38 -16.55 0.94
C ILE A 30 5.29 -16.80 2.15
N TYR A 31 6.48 -17.40 1.94
CA TYR A 31 7.39 -17.75 3.04
C TYR A 31 7.73 -16.57 3.97
N PRO A 32 8.16 -15.39 3.48
CA PRO A 32 8.45 -14.25 4.35
C PRO A 32 7.22 -13.79 5.14
N LEU A 33 6.03 -13.82 4.54
CA LEU A 33 4.79 -13.45 5.23
C LEU A 33 4.47 -14.44 6.35
N PHE A 34 4.57 -15.73 6.05
CA PHE A 34 4.40 -16.77 7.06
C PHE A 34 5.41 -16.63 8.19
N PHE A 35 6.68 -16.39 7.85
CA PHE A 35 7.75 -16.19 8.83
C PHE A 35 7.48 -15.02 9.76
N VAL A 36 7.05 -13.87 9.22
CA VAL A 36 6.71 -12.68 10.02
C VAL A 36 5.55 -13.00 10.98
N VAL A 37 4.49 -13.65 10.49
CA VAL A 37 3.34 -14.01 11.32
C VAL A 37 3.75 -15.03 12.40
N ALA A 38 4.48 -16.07 12.05
CA ALA A 38 4.96 -17.07 13.01
C ALA A 38 5.86 -16.44 14.08
N THR A 39 6.78 -15.55 13.68
CA THR A 39 7.69 -14.86 14.59
C THR A 39 6.96 -13.88 15.50
N SER A 40 5.93 -13.19 15.01
CA SER A 40 5.15 -12.24 15.82
C SER A 40 4.41 -12.90 16.99
N LEU A 41 4.13 -14.20 16.87
CA LEU A 41 3.46 -15.02 17.87
C LEU A 41 4.45 -15.80 18.79
N ARG A 42 5.73 -15.43 18.79
CA ARG A 42 6.77 -16.04 19.62
C ARG A 42 7.19 -15.11 20.76
N SER A 43 7.64 -15.69 21.88
CA SER A 43 8.31 -14.93 22.93
C SER A 43 9.69 -14.47 22.45
N ASN A 44 10.18 -13.33 22.99
CA ASN A 44 11.52 -12.82 22.70
C ASN A 44 12.63 -13.81 23.08
N VAL A 45 12.42 -14.64 24.09
CA VAL A 45 13.37 -15.65 24.56
C VAL A 45 13.46 -16.78 23.54
N ASP A 46 12.32 -17.28 23.08
CA ASP A 46 12.24 -18.35 22.09
C ASP A 46 12.83 -17.90 20.75
N TYR A 47 12.54 -16.69 20.31
CA TYR A 47 13.13 -16.11 19.08
C TYR A 47 14.65 -16.00 19.14
N LYS A 48 15.21 -15.56 20.30
CA LYS A 48 16.67 -15.43 20.47
C LYS A 48 17.38 -16.79 20.49
N ARG A 49 16.70 -17.83 20.95
CA ARG A 49 17.26 -19.20 21.00
C ARG A 49 17.38 -19.83 19.62
N ASP A 50 16.36 -19.71 18.81
CA ASP A 50 16.30 -20.26 17.44
C ASP A 50 15.47 -19.35 16.52
N PRO A 51 16.10 -18.34 15.85
CA PRO A 51 15.39 -17.36 15.04
C PRO A 51 14.57 -17.95 13.88
N PHE A 52 15.01 -19.10 13.35
CA PHE A 52 14.39 -19.74 12.18
C PHE A 52 13.52 -20.96 12.51
N GLY A 53 13.48 -21.36 13.76
CA GLY A 53 12.70 -22.51 14.21
C GLY A 53 11.21 -22.26 14.26
N ILE A 54 10.47 -23.34 14.42
CA ILE A 54 9.02 -23.27 14.68
C ILE A 54 8.82 -22.81 16.13
N PRO A 55 7.83 -21.94 16.43
CA PRO A 55 7.53 -21.51 17.79
C PRO A 55 7.38 -22.71 18.74
N ALA A 56 8.16 -22.73 19.82
CA ALA A 56 7.99 -23.72 20.88
C ALA A 56 6.70 -23.47 21.68
N GLU A 57 6.40 -22.17 21.90
CA GLU A 57 5.18 -21.73 22.54
C GLU A 57 4.59 -20.55 21.75
N TRP A 58 3.30 -20.62 21.47
CA TRP A 58 2.55 -19.57 20.77
C TRP A 58 2.03 -18.57 21.80
N THR A 59 2.40 -17.29 21.69
CA THR A 59 1.96 -16.23 22.58
C THR A 59 1.48 -15.00 21.81
N ILE A 60 0.51 -14.30 22.39
CA ILE A 60 0.04 -12.99 21.88
C ILE A 60 0.64 -11.82 22.67
N ASP A 61 1.59 -12.06 23.57
CA ASP A 61 2.14 -11.03 24.47
C ASP A 61 2.75 -9.85 23.71
N ASN A 62 3.35 -10.09 22.53
CA ASN A 62 3.88 -9.02 21.70
C ASN A 62 2.78 -8.05 21.28
N TYR A 63 1.59 -8.56 20.91
CA TYR A 63 0.45 -7.74 20.53
C TYR A 63 -0.14 -6.98 21.72
N LEU A 64 -0.23 -7.62 22.88
CA LEU A 64 -0.69 -6.97 24.10
C LEU A 64 0.24 -5.84 24.54
N LYS A 65 1.56 -6.06 24.45
CA LYS A 65 2.56 -5.01 24.72
C LYS A 65 2.45 -3.86 23.72
N LEU A 66 2.34 -4.15 22.42
CA LEU A 66 2.17 -3.13 21.39
C LEU A 66 0.94 -2.27 21.66
N TRP A 67 -0.16 -2.91 22.07
CA TRP A 67 -1.40 -2.18 22.36
C TRP A 67 -1.31 -1.32 23.63
N ASN A 68 -0.80 -1.90 24.71
CA ASN A 68 -0.83 -1.27 26.04
C ASN A 68 0.35 -0.31 26.27
N GLU A 69 1.54 -0.64 25.79
CA GLU A 69 2.78 0.09 26.11
C GLU A 69 3.19 1.07 25.00
N TYR A 70 2.99 0.70 23.74
CA TYR A 70 3.48 1.49 22.59
C TYR A 70 2.41 2.37 21.93
N GLY A 71 1.19 2.38 22.43
CA GLY A 71 0.12 3.25 21.96
C GLY A 71 -0.31 2.98 20.50
N VAL A 72 -0.12 1.76 20.01
CA VAL A 72 -0.45 1.37 18.63
C VAL A 72 -1.92 1.63 18.30
N GLY A 73 -2.83 1.46 19.28
CA GLY A 73 -4.25 1.78 19.09
C GLY A 73 -4.47 3.25 18.69
N ARG A 74 -3.75 4.19 19.33
CA ARG A 74 -3.83 5.61 18.96
C ARG A 74 -3.25 5.87 17.57
N ALA A 75 -2.08 5.28 17.27
CA ALA A 75 -1.46 5.41 15.95
C ALA A 75 -2.37 4.85 14.84
N PHE A 76 -3.02 3.72 15.08
CA PHE A 76 -3.99 3.13 14.16
C PHE A 76 -5.19 4.05 13.92
N MET A 77 -5.78 4.61 14.99
CA MET A 77 -6.91 5.55 14.87
C MET A 77 -6.50 6.84 14.13
N ASN A 78 -5.31 7.36 14.39
CA ASN A 78 -4.80 8.52 13.66
C ASN A 78 -4.63 8.22 12.17
N SER A 79 -4.05 7.07 11.82
CA SER A 79 -3.91 6.66 10.42
C SER A 79 -5.27 6.46 9.75
N LEU A 80 -6.22 5.82 10.44
CA LEU A 80 -7.57 5.63 9.93
C LEU A 80 -8.28 6.97 9.68
N PHE A 81 -8.18 7.89 10.63
CA PHE A 81 -8.77 9.25 10.52
C PHE A 81 -8.19 10.00 9.32
N VAL A 82 -6.87 10.13 9.25
CA VAL A 82 -6.19 10.84 8.16
C VAL A 82 -6.51 10.19 6.81
N SER A 83 -6.38 8.87 6.70
CA SER A 83 -6.63 8.16 5.44
C SER A 83 -8.09 8.30 4.99
N THR A 84 -9.06 8.20 5.90
CA THR A 84 -10.48 8.32 5.55
C THR A 84 -10.80 9.71 5.01
N ILE A 85 -10.31 10.76 5.65
CA ILE A 85 -10.55 12.14 5.21
C ILE A 85 -9.85 12.38 3.87
N SER A 86 -8.56 12.02 3.75
CA SER A 86 -7.80 12.22 2.51
C SER A 86 -8.43 11.50 1.32
N ILE A 87 -8.81 10.22 1.49
CA ILE A 87 -9.44 9.44 0.41
C ILE A 87 -10.78 10.06 0.02
N THR A 88 -11.59 10.50 1.00
CA THR A 88 -12.88 11.13 0.73
C THR A 88 -12.71 12.43 -0.07
N LEU A 89 -11.76 13.28 0.32
CA LEU A 89 -11.47 14.53 -0.41
C LEU A 89 -10.93 14.24 -1.82
N ILE A 90 -9.99 13.31 -1.94
CA ILE A 90 -9.43 12.91 -3.24
C ILE A 90 -10.55 12.41 -4.17
N LEU A 91 -11.38 11.49 -3.71
CA LEU A 91 -12.48 10.94 -4.51
C LEU A 91 -13.48 12.04 -4.91
N PHE A 92 -13.82 12.92 -3.98
CA PHE A 92 -14.74 14.02 -4.25
C PHE A 92 -14.20 14.95 -5.35
N PHE A 93 -13.00 15.51 -5.16
CA PHE A 93 -12.43 16.44 -6.13
C PHE A 93 -12.03 15.76 -7.45
N ALA A 94 -11.47 14.55 -7.41
CA ALA A 94 -11.12 13.81 -8.61
C ALA A 94 -12.35 13.46 -9.45
N THR A 95 -13.47 13.08 -8.82
CA THR A 95 -14.71 12.79 -9.53
C THR A 95 -15.28 14.05 -10.18
N LEU A 96 -15.30 15.17 -9.46
CA LEU A 96 -15.77 16.46 -10.01
C LEU A 96 -14.91 16.91 -11.20
N ALA A 97 -13.58 16.89 -11.02
CA ALA A 97 -12.64 17.29 -12.07
C ALA A 97 -12.73 16.34 -13.28
N GLY A 98 -12.74 15.02 -13.04
CA GLY A 98 -12.85 14.02 -14.09
C GLY A 98 -14.18 14.14 -14.87
N TYR A 99 -15.29 14.32 -14.18
CA TYR A 99 -16.59 14.54 -14.81
C TYR A 99 -16.61 15.81 -15.65
N ALA A 100 -16.12 16.93 -15.08
CA ALA A 100 -16.08 18.19 -15.79
C ALA A 100 -15.26 18.10 -17.08
N LEU A 101 -14.03 17.55 -16.99
CA LEU A 101 -13.14 17.42 -18.16
C LEU A 101 -13.64 16.43 -19.22
N ALA A 102 -14.39 15.40 -18.81
CA ALA A 102 -14.88 14.37 -19.71
C ALA A 102 -16.24 14.70 -20.38
N LYS A 103 -17.10 15.47 -19.70
CA LYS A 103 -18.50 15.64 -20.08
C LYS A 103 -18.93 17.06 -20.35
N LEU A 104 -18.23 18.06 -19.80
CA LEU A 104 -18.61 19.46 -19.95
C LEU A 104 -17.70 20.17 -20.97
N PRO A 105 -18.22 21.18 -21.68
CA PRO A 105 -17.44 22.01 -22.63
C PRO A 105 -16.55 23.00 -21.84
N VAL A 106 -15.56 22.48 -21.11
CA VAL A 106 -14.66 23.31 -20.28
C VAL A 106 -13.62 23.98 -21.18
N PHE A 107 -13.53 25.32 -21.08
CA PHE A 107 -12.47 26.05 -21.76
C PHE A 107 -11.10 25.60 -21.23
N GLY A 108 -10.19 25.24 -22.14
CA GLY A 108 -8.86 24.77 -21.75
C GLY A 108 -8.79 23.32 -21.24
N ALA A 109 -9.83 22.49 -21.40
CA ALA A 109 -9.85 21.09 -20.94
C ALA A 109 -8.61 20.31 -21.37
N LYS A 110 -8.11 20.53 -22.60
CA LYS A 110 -6.88 19.89 -23.09
C LYS A 110 -5.65 20.30 -22.27
N PHE A 111 -5.55 21.57 -21.90
CA PHE A 111 -4.44 22.07 -21.05
C PHE A 111 -4.47 21.41 -19.68
N PHE A 112 -5.62 21.37 -18.99
CA PHE A 112 -5.75 20.74 -17.69
C PHE A 112 -5.44 19.23 -17.75
N THR A 113 -6.00 18.53 -18.73
CA THR A 113 -5.73 17.09 -18.91
C THR A 113 -4.25 16.82 -19.15
N THR A 114 -3.59 17.62 -20.02
CA THR A 114 -2.17 17.46 -20.27
C THR A 114 -1.34 17.74 -19.01
N THR A 115 -1.70 18.77 -18.24
CA THR A 115 -1.03 19.11 -16.98
C THR A 115 -1.14 17.96 -15.97
N PHE A 116 -2.34 17.39 -15.77
CA PHE A 116 -2.51 16.24 -14.87
C PHE A 116 -1.69 15.03 -15.30
N VAL A 117 -1.71 14.70 -16.59
CA VAL A 117 -0.89 13.59 -17.12
C VAL A 117 0.60 13.88 -16.95
N SER A 118 1.05 15.13 -17.18
CA SER A 118 2.46 15.51 -17.00
C SER A 118 2.92 15.36 -15.53
N VAL A 119 2.07 15.74 -14.58
CA VAL A 119 2.38 15.57 -13.15
C VAL A 119 2.48 14.10 -12.76
N MET A 120 1.63 13.22 -13.32
CA MET A 120 1.71 11.78 -13.08
C MET A 120 3.02 11.14 -13.57
N LEU A 121 3.69 11.76 -14.56
CA LEU A 121 4.99 11.28 -15.06
C LEU A 121 6.16 11.72 -14.17
N MET A 122 5.95 12.63 -13.22
CA MET A 122 6.98 13.05 -12.30
C MET A 122 7.24 11.98 -11.22
N PRO A 123 8.49 11.58 -10.99
CA PRO A 123 8.81 10.66 -9.90
C PRO A 123 8.44 11.28 -8.55
N GLY A 124 7.66 10.54 -7.74
CA GLY A 124 7.21 11.01 -6.42
C GLY A 124 8.32 11.62 -5.54
N PRO A 125 9.53 11.02 -5.46
CA PRO A 125 10.62 11.57 -4.65
C PRO A 125 11.03 13.02 -5.03
N VAL A 126 10.88 13.41 -6.28
CA VAL A 126 11.22 14.79 -6.75
C VAL A 126 10.25 15.82 -6.16
N LEU A 127 9.01 15.41 -5.89
CA LEU A 127 7.97 16.30 -5.37
C LEU A 127 8.04 16.49 -3.84
N ILE A 128 8.76 15.64 -3.11
CA ILE A 128 8.81 15.68 -1.64
C ILE A 128 9.31 17.05 -1.14
N ILE A 129 10.42 17.54 -1.68
CA ILE A 129 11.01 18.81 -1.23
C ILE A 129 10.10 20.00 -1.55
N PRO A 130 9.59 20.19 -2.78
CA PRO A 130 8.67 21.27 -3.07
C PRO A 130 7.40 21.25 -2.22
N ILE A 131 6.79 20.06 -2.03
CA ILE A 131 5.58 19.91 -1.20
C ILE A 131 5.90 20.30 0.26
N TYR A 132 7.00 19.78 0.82
CA TYR A 132 7.42 20.14 2.18
C TYR A 132 7.59 21.65 2.34
N LEU A 133 8.23 22.34 1.39
CA LEU A 133 8.42 23.79 1.46
C LEU A 133 7.09 24.57 1.41
N VAL A 134 6.13 24.10 0.61
CA VAL A 134 4.78 24.70 0.57
C VAL A 134 4.08 24.49 1.91
N LEU A 135 4.06 23.28 2.45
CA LEU A 135 3.45 22.97 3.74
C LEU A 135 4.12 23.73 4.88
N ALA A 136 5.45 23.89 4.85
CA ALA A 136 6.19 24.67 5.83
C ALA A 136 5.79 26.18 5.80
N ARG A 137 5.63 26.75 4.60
CA ARG A 137 5.18 28.14 4.46
C ARG A 137 3.74 28.35 4.92
N LEU A 138 2.90 27.34 4.79
CA LEU A 138 1.51 27.35 5.24
C LEU A 138 1.37 27.04 6.73
N GLY A 139 2.47 26.70 7.44
CA GLY A 139 2.43 26.33 8.85
C GLY A 139 1.79 24.98 9.13
N MET A 140 1.73 24.09 8.12
CA MET A 140 1.03 22.79 8.19
C MET A 140 1.96 21.62 8.48
N VAL A 141 3.26 21.85 8.68
CA VAL A 141 4.23 20.81 9.02
C VAL A 141 4.04 20.39 10.47
N GLY A 142 3.88 19.08 10.70
CA GLY A 142 3.67 18.50 12.03
C GLY A 142 2.20 18.45 12.46
N ASP A 143 1.27 18.86 11.61
CA ASP A 143 -0.17 18.78 11.84
C ASP A 143 -0.85 17.81 10.87
N TYR A 144 -2.03 17.31 11.26
CA TYR A 144 -2.85 16.44 10.41
C TYR A 144 -3.28 17.09 9.09
N SER A 145 -3.46 18.43 9.09
CA SER A 145 -3.79 19.18 7.89
C SER A 145 -2.77 18.97 6.75
N GLY A 146 -1.47 18.93 7.08
CA GLY A 146 -0.42 18.68 6.11
C GLY A 146 -0.35 17.25 5.58
N LEU A 147 -0.96 16.29 6.29
CA LEU A 147 -1.07 14.90 5.85
C LEU A 147 -2.32 14.64 5.01
N ILE A 148 -3.36 15.44 5.20
CA ILE A 148 -4.67 15.31 4.53
C ILE A 148 -4.66 15.94 3.14
N LEU A 149 -3.92 17.05 2.96
CA LEU A 149 -3.78 17.78 1.70
C LEU A 149 -2.74 17.19 0.77
#